data_8cf0fb780b6cff45f13ea5f655b509db
#
_entry.id   8cf0fb780b6cff45f13ea5f655b509db
#
_cell.length_a   1.000
_cell.length_b   1.000
_cell.length_c   1.000
_cell.angle_alpha   90.00
_cell.angle_beta   90.00
_cell.angle_gamma   90.00
#
_symmetry.space_group_name_H-M   'P 1'
#
loop_
_entity.id
_entity.type
_entity.pdbx_description
1 polymer ?
#
loop_
_entity_poly.entity_id
_entity_poly.type
_entity_poly.pdbx_seq_one_letter_code
_entity_poly.pdbx_strand_id
1 'polypeptide(L)'
;MKFKRHYPAVEVSITAPDTLLMIPMDIILVEQVLINLMENAVQHGKTTTKIELRLSSTGGFAVFEVADNGCGIEKELMPHLFEGYLTRDHEEISDQRRNMGIGLSVCMSIVQAHGGTMRAKNRKKGGALLQFTLPLEEISHEYQREASSN
;
A
#
# COMPACT_ATOMS: atom_id res chain seq x y z
N MET A 1 14.18 11.46 0.06
CA MET A 1 13.43 10.26 -0.34
C MET A 1 13.67 9.99 -1.81
N LYS A 2 14.08 8.78 -2.15
CA LYS A 2 14.40 8.38 -3.54
C LYS A 2 13.24 8.60 -4.51
N PHE A 3 12.02 8.38 -4.05
CA PHE A 3 10.82 8.56 -4.86
C PHE A 3 10.71 10.00 -5.39
N LYS A 4 10.89 11.00 -4.54
CA LYS A 4 10.81 12.41 -4.94
C LYS A 4 11.89 12.81 -5.95
N ARG A 5 13.03 12.16 -5.92
CA ARG A 5 14.11 12.42 -6.91
C ARG A 5 13.73 11.93 -8.30
N HIS A 6 13.00 10.81 -8.38
CA HIS A 6 12.52 10.25 -9.65
C HIS A 6 11.29 10.96 -10.19
N TYR A 7 10.44 11.48 -9.29
CA TYR A 7 9.16 12.10 -9.66
C TYR A 7 9.02 13.44 -8.95
N PRO A 8 9.87 14.42 -9.30
CA PRO A 8 9.90 15.71 -8.57
C PRO A 8 8.63 16.53 -8.73
N ALA A 9 7.84 16.28 -9.80
CA ALA A 9 6.59 17.00 -10.05
C ALA A 9 5.40 16.44 -9.26
N VAL A 10 5.55 15.28 -8.62
CA VAL A 10 4.48 14.67 -7.84
C VAL A 10 4.55 15.16 -6.39
N GLU A 11 3.47 15.73 -5.92
CA GLU A 11 3.34 16.16 -4.53
C GLU A 11 2.99 14.95 -3.66
N VAL A 12 3.76 14.72 -2.60
CA VAL A 12 3.52 13.63 -1.66
C VAL A 12 3.20 14.22 -0.29
N SER A 13 2.02 13.89 0.25
CA SER A 13 1.65 14.25 1.62
C SER A 13 1.60 12.99 2.49
N ILE A 14 1.90 13.15 3.78
CA ILE A 14 1.91 12.06 4.74
C ILE A 14 1.04 12.45 5.92
N THR A 15 0.08 11.59 6.27
CA THR A 15 -0.77 11.76 7.45
C THR A 15 -0.59 10.53 8.33
N ALA A 16 -0.26 10.74 9.60
CA ALA A 16 -0.07 9.67 10.57
C ALA A 16 -0.70 10.07 11.90
N PRO A 17 -1.09 9.09 12.74
CA PRO A 17 -1.68 9.41 14.03
C PRO A 17 -0.62 9.96 15.01
N ASP A 18 -1.08 10.73 16.00
CA ASP A 18 -0.21 11.25 17.06
C ASP A 18 0.17 10.16 18.08
N THR A 19 -0.54 9.03 18.08
CA THR A 19 -0.29 7.92 18.98
C THR A 19 0.83 7.03 18.45
N LEU A 20 1.61 6.45 19.37
CA LEU A 20 2.64 5.49 19.02
C LEU A 20 2.02 4.16 18.57
N LEU A 21 2.43 3.69 17.40
CA LEU A 21 2.02 2.38 16.89
C LEU A 21 3.25 1.46 16.88
N MET A 22 3.12 0.30 17.51
CA MET A 22 4.15 -0.73 17.51
C MET A 22 3.80 -1.79 16.48
N ILE A 23 4.50 -1.79 15.36
CA ILE A 23 4.20 -2.64 14.21
C ILE A 23 5.39 -3.56 13.95
N PRO A 24 5.30 -4.85 14.30
CA PRO A 24 6.35 -5.80 13.95
C PRO A 24 6.41 -5.95 12.42
N MET A 25 7.57 -5.64 11.83
CA MET A 25 7.71 -5.72 10.38
C MET A 25 9.17 -5.86 9.95
N ASP A 26 9.36 -6.39 8.77
CA ASP A 26 10.62 -6.24 8.04
C ASP A 26 10.57 -4.88 7.34
N ILE A 27 11.34 -3.93 7.84
CA ILE A 27 11.31 -2.54 7.37
C ILE A 27 11.67 -2.44 5.89
N ILE A 28 12.63 -3.23 5.43
CA ILE A 28 13.09 -3.21 4.03
C ILE A 28 11.96 -3.69 3.11
N LEU A 29 11.30 -4.77 3.47
CA LEU A 29 10.20 -5.32 2.67
C LEU A 29 8.97 -4.41 2.67
N VAL A 30 8.60 -3.84 3.80
CA VAL A 30 7.46 -2.92 3.89
C VAL A 30 7.74 -1.62 3.13
N GLU A 31 8.96 -1.10 3.23
CA GLU A 31 9.38 0.05 2.42
C GLU A 31 9.24 -0.26 0.93
N GLN A 32 9.63 -1.46 0.51
CA GLN A 32 9.49 -1.90 -0.89
C GLN A 32 8.02 -1.92 -1.32
N VAL A 33 7.12 -2.38 -0.45
CA VAL A 33 5.68 -2.32 -0.73
C VAL A 33 5.22 -0.88 -0.96
N LEU A 34 5.56 0.03 -0.06
CA LEU A 34 5.17 1.44 -0.17
C LEU A 34 5.71 2.08 -1.45
N ILE A 35 6.97 1.85 -1.78
CA ILE A 35 7.59 2.37 -3.00
C ILE A 35 6.87 1.83 -4.23
N ASN A 36 6.59 0.54 -4.28
CA ASN A 36 5.87 -0.07 -5.41
C ASN A 36 4.48 0.52 -5.58
N LEU A 37 3.75 0.74 -4.49
CA LEU A 37 2.42 1.34 -4.54
C LEU A 37 2.48 2.78 -5.04
N MET A 38 3.47 3.55 -4.61
CA MET A 38 3.66 4.93 -5.05
C MET A 38 4.06 4.99 -6.52
N GLU A 39 4.97 4.13 -6.96
CA GLU A 39 5.36 4.05 -8.37
C GLU A 39 4.20 3.66 -9.27
N ASN A 40 3.39 2.69 -8.83
CA ASN A 40 2.17 2.32 -9.55
C ASN A 40 1.21 3.50 -9.68
N ALA A 41 1.07 4.30 -8.62
CA ALA A 41 0.21 5.49 -8.64
C ALA A 41 0.65 6.49 -9.73
N VAL A 42 1.95 6.65 -9.95
CA VAL A 42 2.46 7.55 -10.98
C VAL A 42 2.38 6.91 -12.36
N GLN A 43 2.87 5.68 -12.52
CA GLN A 43 2.99 5.03 -13.82
C GLN A 43 1.63 4.64 -14.41
N HIS A 44 0.74 4.11 -13.59
CA HIS A 44 -0.56 3.63 -14.05
C HIS A 44 -1.69 4.64 -13.85
N GLY A 45 -1.48 5.62 -12.99
CA GLY A 45 -2.40 6.74 -12.83
C GLY A 45 -2.37 7.74 -14.00
N LYS A 46 -1.31 7.71 -14.79
CA LYS A 46 -1.07 8.53 -16.00
C LYS A 46 -1.08 10.04 -15.76
N THR A 47 -2.07 10.54 -15.05
CA THR A 47 -2.26 11.97 -14.78
C THR A 47 -1.99 12.32 -13.31
N THR A 48 -1.38 11.41 -12.56
CA THR A 48 -1.15 11.60 -11.12
C THR A 48 -0.21 12.77 -10.86
N THR A 49 -0.68 13.72 -10.07
CA THR A 49 0.09 14.86 -9.58
C THR A 49 0.23 14.88 -8.06
N LYS A 50 -0.62 14.13 -7.37
CA LYS A 50 -0.62 14.04 -5.89
C LYS A 50 -0.76 12.61 -5.42
N ILE A 51 0.06 12.28 -4.43
CA ILE A 51 -0.05 11.03 -3.69
C ILE A 51 -0.19 11.36 -2.21
N GLU A 52 -1.15 10.74 -1.56
CA GLU A 52 -1.38 10.89 -0.13
C GLU A 52 -1.11 9.57 0.55
N LEU A 53 -0.15 9.56 1.47
CA LEU A 53 0.15 8.42 2.32
C LEU A 53 -0.54 8.62 3.66
N ARG A 54 -1.33 7.65 4.08
CA ARG A 54 -2.02 7.70 5.37
C ARG A 54 -1.69 6.46 6.17
N LEU A 55 -1.44 6.68 7.45
CA LEU A 55 -1.29 5.61 8.43
C LEU A 55 -2.34 5.82 9.52
N SER A 56 -3.08 4.78 9.83
CA SER A 56 -4.06 4.78 10.92
C SER A 56 -4.07 3.42 11.59
N SER A 57 -4.92 3.23 12.58
CA SER A 57 -5.07 1.93 13.23
C SER A 57 -6.54 1.64 13.47
N THR A 58 -6.90 0.38 13.36
CA THR A 58 -8.25 -0.09 13.65
C THR A 58 -8.23 -1.58 13.94
N GLY A 59 -8.95 -2.01 14.97
CA GLY A 59 -9.15 -3.43 15.26
C GLY A 59 -7.88 -4.24 15.47
N GLY A 60 -6.82 -3.66 16.02
CA GLY A 60 -5.56 -4.37 16.22
C GLY A 60 -4.65 -4.38 15.01
N PHE A 61 -4.98 -3.62 13.97
CA PHE A 61 -4.17 -3.51 12.75
C PHE A 61 -3.74 -2.07 12.50
N ALA A 62 -2.53 -1.90 12.00
CA ALA A 62 -2.10 -0.69 11.34
C ALA A 62 -2.64 -0.71 9.91
N VAL A 63 -3.16 0.41 9.45
CA VAL A 63 -3.74 0.56 8.11
C VAL A 63 -2.91 1.57 7.34
N PHE A 64 -2.30 1.12 6.26
CA PHE A 64 -1.50 1.95 5.35
C PHE A 64 -2.30 2.19 4.07
N GLU A 65 -2.42 3.44 3.68
CA GLU A 65 -3.14 3.81 2.47
C GLU A 65 -2.27 4.66 1.56
N VAL A 66 -2.31 4.34 0.27
CA VAL A 66 -1.68 5.13 -0.79
C VAL A 66 -2.79 5.57 -1.73
N ALA A 67 -3.14 6.84 -1.67
CA ALA A 67 -4.20 7.43 -2.48
C ALA A 67 -3.59 8.36 -3.53
N ASP A 68 -4.04 8.24 -4.78
CA ASP A 68 -3.60 9.11 -5.86
C ASP A 68 -4.78 9.84 -6.49
N ASN A 69 -4.47 10.84 -7.31
CA ASN A 69 -5.47 11.60 -8.08
C ASN A 69 -5.37 11.33 -9.59
N GLY A 70 -4.89 10.15 -9.96
CA GLY A 70 -4.75 9.76 -11.35
C GLY A 70 -6.06 9.30 -11.99
N CYS A 71 -5.95 8.50 -13.04
CA CYS A 71 -7.11 8.03 -13.81
C CYS A 71 -7.89 6.89 -13.15
N GLY A 72 -7.36 6.33 -12.04
CA GLY A 72 -7.96 5.18 -11.39
C GLY A 72 -7.59 3.86 -12.06
N ILE A 73 -8.19 2.78 -11.57
CA ILE A 73 -7.95 1.42 -12.02
C ILE A 73 -9.10 0.98 -12.93
N GLU A 74 -8.77 0.39 -14.07
CA GLU A 74 -9.78 -0.14 -14.98
C GLU A 74 -10.66 -1.18 -14.29
N LYS A 75 -11.96 -1.10 -14.52
CA LYS A 75 -12.94 -1.97 -13.89
C LYS A 75 -12.68 -3.45 -14.17
N GLU A 76 -12.24 -3.77 -15.36
CA GLU A 76 -11.90 -5.13 -15.77
C GLU A 76 -10.65 -5.66 -15.07
N LEU A 77 -9.72 -4.78 -14.73
CA LEU A 77 -8.47 -5.13 -14.06
C LEU A 77 -8.65 -5.31 -12.56
N MET A 78 -9.60 -4.62 -11.95
CA MET A 78 -9.78 -4.58 -10.50
C MET A 78 -9.86 -5.97 -9.85
N PRO A 79 -10.65 -6.94 -10.37
CA PRO A 79 -10.73 -8.27 -9.74
C PRO A 79 -9.42 -9.06 -9.80
N HIS A 80 -8.52 -8.71 -10.72
CA HIS A 80 -7.28 -9.46 -10.99
C HIS A 80 -6.02 -8.71 -10.58
N LEU A 81 -6.18 -7.59 -9.89
CA LEU A 81 -5.10 -6.65 -9.62
C LEU A 81 -3.92 -7.27 -8.88
N PHE A 82 -4.18 -8.20 -7.96
CA PHE A 82 -3.16 -8.83 -7.12
C PHE A 82 -2.80 -10.26 -7.54
N GLU A 83 -3.39 -10.77 -8.62
CA GLU A 83 -3.20 -12.17 -9.02
C GLU A 83 -1.83 -12.48 -9.63
N GLY A 84 -1.11 -11.45 -10.04
CA GLY A 84 0.20 -11.66 -10.64
C GLY A 84 0.12 -12.27 -12.02
N TYR A 85 1.22 -12.87 -12.44
CA TYR A 85 1.52 -13.21 -13.81
C TYR A 85 1.24 -14.69 -14.14
N LEU A 86 0.05 -15.20 -13.82
CA LEU A 86 -0.22 -16.62 -13.92
C LEU A 86 -1.12 -17.02 -15.11
N THR A 87 -1.58 -16.07 -15.92
CA THR A 87 -2.49 -16.38 -17.02
C THR A 87 -1.73 -16.54 -18.34
N ARG A 88 -2.17 -17.51 -19.16
CA ARG A 88 -1.51 -17.85 -20.42
C ARG A 88 -1.75 -16.86 -21.57
N ASP A 89 -2.64 -15.89 -21.36
CA ASP A 89 -3.03 -14.92 -22.39
C ASP A 89 -2.16 -13.66 -22.34
N HIS A 90 -0.88 -13.85 -22.04
CA HIS A 90 0.06 -12.76 -21.81
C HIS A 90 0.45 -11.97 -23.03
N GLU A 91 0.26 -12.52 -24.21
CA GLU A 91 0.68 -11.89 -25.45
C GLU A 91 -0.11 -10.63 -25.77
N GLU A 92 -1.31 -10.50 -25.21
CA GLU A 92 -2.21 -9.36 -25.44
C GLU A 92 -2.17 -8.30 -24.33
N ILE A 93 -1.48 -8.57 -23.21
CA ILE A 93 -1.41 -7.64 -22.08
C ILE A 93 -0.23 -6.69 -22.30
N SER A 94 -0.49 -5.38 -22.22
CA SER A 94 0.56 -4.38 -22.33
C SER A 94 1.62 -4.57 -21.26
N ASP A 95 2.87 -4.19 -21.54
CA ASP A 95 3.98 -4.29 -20.59
C ASP A 95 3.69 -3.57 -19.28
N GLN A 96 2.91 -2.48 -19.34
CA GLN A 96 2.48 -1.74 -18.15
C GLN A 96 1.58 -2.56 -17.23
N ARG A 97 0.62 -3.30 -17.81
CA ARG A 97 -0.24 -4.19 -17.04
C ARG A 97 0.55 -5.35 -16.42
N ARG A 98 1.54 -5.86 -17.15
CA ARG A 98 2.47 -6.88 -16.65
C ARG A 98 3.22 -6.39 -15.42
N ASN A 99 3.83 -5.22 -15.53
CA ASN A 99 4.63 -4.65 -14.45
C ASN A 99 3.78 -4.36 -13.23
N MET A 100 2.57 -3.85 -13.43
CA MET A 100 1.61 -3.63 -12.35
C MET A 100 1.24 -4.93 -11.64
N GLY A 101 0.87 -5.98 -12.40
CA GLY A 101 0.49 -7.26 -11.84
C GLY A 101 1.61 -7.94 -11.06
N ILE A 102 2.84 -7.92 -11.58
CA ILE A 102 4.01 -8.50 -10.91
C ILE A 102 4.32 -7.73 -9.62
N GLY A 103 4.37 -6.39 -9.70
CA GLY A 103 4.66 -5.55 -8.54
C GLY A 103 3.64 -5.72 -7.43
N LEU A 104 2.36 -5.69 -7.75
CA LEU A 104 1.29 -5.81 -6.76
C LEU A 104 1.17 -7.22 -6.20
N SER A 105 1.44 -8.26 -6.98
CA SER A 105 1.42 -9.63 -6.46
C SER A 105 2.57 -9.87 -5.46
N VAL A 106 3.73 -9.30 -5.71
CA VAL A 106 4.85 -9.34 -4.76
C VAL A 106 4.48 -8.57 -3.47
N CYS A 107 3.88 -7.39 -3.61
CA CYS A 107 3.39 -6.62 -2.45
C CYS A 107 2.39 -7.43 -1.63
N MET A 108 1.44 -8.07 -2.28
CA MET A 108 0.46 -8.94 -1.61
C MET A 108 1.15 -10.06 -0.84
N SER A 109 2.16 -10.71 -1.45
CA SER A 109 2.91 -11.78 -0.79
C SER A 109 3.63 -11.29 0.45
N ILE A 110 4.26 -10.12 0.38
CA ILE A 110 4.95 -9.50 1.53
C ILE A 110 3.95 -9.20 2.64
N VAL A 111 2.83 -8.57 2.31
CA VAL A 111 1.79 -8.20 3.28
C VAL A 111 1.20 -9.45 3.94
N GLN A 112 0.90 -10.49 3.16
CA GLN A 112 0.37 -11.74 3.69
C GLN A 112 1.38 -12.46 4.60
N ALA A 113 2.67 -12.42 4.25
CA ALA A 113 3.72 -12.97 5.10
C ALA A 113 3.81 -12.26 6.45
N HIS A 114 3.38 -11.01 6.52
CA HIS A 114 3.31 -10.23 7.77
C HIS A 114 1.97 -10.39 8.50
N GLY A 115 1.07 -11.23 7.99
CA GLY A 115 -0.24 -11.46 8.60
C GLY A 115 -1.29 -10.40 8.26
N GLY A 116 -1.06 -9.61 7.23
CA GLY A 116 -1.96 -8.56 6.79
C GLY A 116 -2.76 -8.90 5.54
N THR A 117 -3.51 -7.92 5.08
CA THR A 117 -4.31 -8.00 3.85
C THR A 117 -4.09 -6.76 3.00
N MET A 118 -4.38 -6.87 1.71
CA MET A 118 -4.26 -5.77 0.77
C MET A 118 -5.54 -5.61 -0.04
N ARG A 119 -5.96 -4.38 -0.26
CA ARG A 119 -7.18 -4.04 -0.99
C ARG A 119 -6.94 -2.84 -1.90
N ALA A 120 -7.77 -2.73 -2.93
CA ALA A 120 -7.75 -1.60 -3.85
C ALA A 120 -9.16 -1.15 -4.17
N LYS A 121 -9.33 0.14 -4.41
CA LYS A 121 -10.59 0.69 -4.89
C LYS A 121 -10.34 1.98 -5.66
N ASN A 122 -11.29 2.37 -6.50
CA ASN A 122 -11.28 3.70 -7.09
C ASN A 122 -11.92 4.70 -6.13
N ARG A 123 -11.35 5.90 -6.08
CA ARG A 123 -11.85 6.99 -5.24
C ARG A 123 -13.02 7.68 -5.93
N LYS A 124 -13.99 8.13 -5.14
CA LYS A 124 -15.14 8.88 -5.67
C LYS A 124 -14.73 10.19 -6.35
N LYS A 125 -13.65 10.82 -5.86
CA LYS A 125 -13.13 12.08 -6.40
C LYS A 125 -12.17 11.90 -7.58
N GLY A 126 -11.93 10.68 -8.00
CA GLY A 126 -10.95 10.33 -9.01
C GLY A 126 -9.67 9.78 -8.43
N GLY A 127 -9.01 8.90 -9.18
CA GLY A 127 -7.82 8.21 -8.75
C GLY A 127 -8.11 6.91 -8.02
N ALA A 128 -7.05 6.27 -7.54
CA ALA A 128 -7.10 4.98 -6.88
C ALA A 128 -6.65 5.07 -5.43
N LEU A 129 -7.12 4.14 -4.62
CA LEU A 129 -6.67 3.93 -3.26
C LEU A 129 -6.21 2.49 -3.12
N LEU A 130 -4.95 2.30 -2.76
CA LEU A 130 -4.39 1.00 -2.40
C LEU A 130 -4.17 1.00 -0.89
N GLN A 131 -4.62 -0.06 -0.23
CA GLN A 131 -4.59 -0.17 1.22
C GLN A 131 -4.01 -1.51 1.62
N PHE A 132 -3.15 -1.51 2.63
CA PHE A 132 -2.73 -2.75 3.27
C PHE A 132 -2.71 -2.61 4.78
N THR A 133 -2.85 -3.74 5.44
CA THR A 133 -2.87 -3.81 6.91
C THR A 133 -1.72 -4.65 7.41
N LEU A 134 -1.21 -4.30 8.59
CA LEU A 134 -0.24 -5.12 9.33
C LEU A 134 -0.72 -5.24 10.78
N PRO A 135 -0.61 -6.43 11.39
CA PRO A 135 -0.98 -6.58 12.80
C PRO A 135 -0.12 -5.70 13.69
N LEU A 136 -0.77 -5.06 14.67
CA LEU A 136 -0.06 -4.34 15.71
C LEU A 136 0.52 -5.34 16.73
N GLU A 137 1.59 -4.94 17.41
CA GLU A 137 2.13 -5.71 18.51
C GLU A 137 1.13 -5.72 19.66
N GLU A 138 0.79 -6.93 20.15
CA GLU A 138 -0.03 -7.06 21.36
C GLU A 138 0.79 -6.67 22.58
N ILE A 139 0.34 -5.65 23.30
CA ILE A 139 0.90 -5.32 24.59
C ILE A 139 0.39 -6.39 25.57
N SER A 140 1.30 -7.23 26.08
CA SER A 140 0.92 -8.27 27.04
C SER A 140 0.32 -7.63 28.29
N HIS A 141 -0.67 -8.29 28.90
CA HIS A 141 -1.29 -7.83 30.15
C HIS A 141 -0.28 -7.60 31.28
N GLU A 142 0.86 -8.26 31.25
CA GLU A 142 1.94 -8.08 32.21
C GLU A 142 2.57 -6.68 32.10
N TYR A 143 2.75 -6.18 30.89
CA TYR A 143 3.28 -4.84 30.65
C TYR A 143 2.32 -3.75 31.15
N GLN A 144 1.02 -3.97 31.01
CA GLN A 144 0.01 -3.04 31.48
C GLN A 144 -0.06 -3.00 33.02
N ARG A 145 0.21 -4.12 33.69
CA ARG A 145 0.26 -4.18 35.16
C ARG A 145 1.45 -3.41 35.72
N GLU A 146 2.62 -3.55 35.11
CA GLU A 146 3.80 -2.80 35.53
C GLU A 146 3.65 -1.30 35.32
N ALA A 147 3.06 -0.90 34.20
CA ALA A 147 2.81 0.51 33.90
C ALA A 147 1.76 1.15 34.81
N SER A 148 0.79 0.36 35.31
CA SER A 148 -0.26 0.84 36.21
C SER A 148 0.08 0.75 37.71
N SER A 149 1.18 0.08 38.08
CA SER A 149 1.64 -0.04 39.47
C SER A 149 2.63 1.05 39.87
N ASN A 150 3.01 1.91 38.97
CA ASN A 150 3.83 3.10 39.22
C ASN A 150 2.96 4.36 39.11
#